data_ba81f1c28da5cd1ce6433484762cec22
#
_entry.id   ba81f1c28da5cd1ce6433484762cec22
#
_cell.length_a   1.000
_cell.length_b   1.000
_cell.length_c   1.000
_cell.angle_alpha   90.00
_cell.angle_beta   90.00
_cell.angle_gamma   90.00
#
_symmetry.space_group_name_H-M   'P 1'
#
loop_
_entity.id
_entity.type
_entity.pdbx_description
1 polymer ?
#
loop_
_entity_poly.entity_id
_entity_poly.type
_entity_poly.pdbx_seq_one_letter_code
_entity_poly.pdbx_strand_id
1 'polypeptide(L)'
;MTSLRRRMTEDMQVRNLSSHTQATYVQQVLLFARHFNKSPEVLGPEEIRSYQIYLTNERKLAPSSIIIAVAALRFLYKITLHKNWNFQEVIPSPKKPQKLPMVLSPEEVLRFLSCVRSIKHRTILTTCYAAGLRVSEAVCLKVTDIDSERMLIRVQQGKGRKCYRQHFALYPARLG
;
A
#
# COMPACT_ATOMS: atom_id res chain seq x y z
N MET A 1 22.40 10.61 9.46
CA MET A 1 21.70 10.03 8.29
C MET A 1 22.78 9.70 7.26
N THR A 2 22.89 8.45 6.78
CA THR A 2 23.94 8.07 5.82
C THR A 2 23.71 8.75 4.46
N SER A 3 24.79 9.03 3.72
CA SER A 3 24.74 9.63 2.37
C SER A 3 23.85 8.82 1.42
N LEU A 4 23.96 7.50 1.45
CA LEU A 4 23.15 6.57 0.65
C LEU A 4 21.64 6.71 0.94
N ARG A 5 21.26 6.76 2.23
CA ARG A 5 19.85 6.93 2.61
C ARG A 5 19.27 8.25 2.10
N ARG A 6 20.04 9.34 2.20
CA ARG A 6 19.63 10.65 1.70
C ARG A 6 19.42 10.61 0.19
N ARG A 7 20.40 10.10 -0.57
CA ARG A 7 20.34 9.97 -2.02
C ARG A 7 19.14 9.12 -2.45
N MET A 8 18.92 7.96 -1.83
CA MET A 8 17.76 7.12 -2.12
C MET A 8 16.43 7.85 -1.86
N THR A 9 16.36 8.65 -0.78
CA THR A 9 15.14 9.43 -0.48
C THR A 9 14.91 10.52 -1.53
N GLU A 10 15.95 11.23 -1.93
CA GLU A 10 15.90 12.24 -3.01
C GLU A 10 15.45 11.61 -4.33
N ASP A 11 16.00 10.45 -4.70
CA ASP A 11 15.58 9.70 -5.90
C ASP A 11 14.09 9.30 -5.88
N MET A 12 13.57 8.95 -4.69
CA MET A 12 12.15 8.64 -4.50
C MET A 12 11.27 9.89 -4.59
N GLN A 13 11.74 11.04 -4.06
CA GLN A 13 11.03 12.31 -4.11
C GLN A 13 10.91 12.83 -5.55
N VAL A 14 12.00 12.82 -6.32
CA VAL A 14 11.99 13.19 -7.75
C VAL A 14 10.98 12.37 -8.56
N ARG A 15 10.77 11.10 -8.17
CA ARG A 15 9.77 10.21 -8.79
C ARG A 15 8.38 10.31 -8.17
N ASN A 16 8.19 11.29 -7.29
CA ASN A 16 6.92 11.54 -6.62
C ASN A 16 6.31 10.31 -5.89
N LEU A 17 7.16 9.44 -5.32
CA LEU A 17 6.69 8.35 -4.50
C LEU A 17 6.07 8.89 -3.21
N SER A 18 5.00 8.21 -2.73
CA SER A 18 4.34 8.62 -1.48
C SER A 18 5.30 8.51 -0.29
N SER A 19 5.10 9.36 0.72
CA SER A 19 5.90 9.34 1.96
C SER A 19 5.89 7.97 2.64
N HIS A 20 4.75 7.27 2.60
CA HIS A 20 4.63 5.91 3.11
C HIS A 20 5.53 4.92 2.33
N THR A 21 5.54 4.99 1.00
CA THR A 21 6.41 4.15 0.16
C THR A 21 7.88 4.45 0.46
N GLN A 22 8.24 5.73 0.57
CA GLN A 22 9.61 6.15 0.90
C GLN A 22 10.07 5.56 2.25
N ALA A 23 9.25 5.72 3.30
CA ALA A 23 9.54 5.17 4.62
C ALA A 23 9.69 3.65 4.59
N THR A 24 8.77 2.96 3.89
CA THR A 24 8.78 1.51 3.76
C THR A 24 10.04 1.02 3.05
N TYR A 25 10.42 1.64 1.93
CA TYR A 25 11.61 1.23 1.17
C TYR A 25 12.89 1.45 1.96
N VAL A 26 13.02 2.60 2.63
CA VAL A 26 14.16 2.88 3.52
C VAL A 26 14.25 1.85 4.64
N GLN A 27 13.11 1.47 5.23
CA GLN A 27 13.06 0.46 6.28
C GLN A 27 13.52 -0.92 5.77
N GLN A 28 13.09 -1.34 4.57
CA GLN A 28 13.51 -2.62 4.00
C GLN A 28 15.01 -2.66 3.71
N VAL A 29 15.58 -1.57 3.18
CA VAL A 29 17.02 -1.46 2.94
C VAL A 29 17.80 -1.46 4.26
N LEU A 30 17.29 -0.83 5.30
CA LEU A 30 17.90 -0.85 6.63
C LEU A 30 17.93 -2.27 7.22
N LEU A 31 16.84 -3.03 7.08
CA LEU A 31 16.77 -4.42 7.54
C LEU A 31 17.75 -5.31 6.78
N PHE A 32 17.90 -5.11 5.49
CA PHE A 32 18.88 -5.80 4.66
C PHE A 32 20.32 -5.50 5.11
N ALA A 33 20.65 -4.22 5.29
CA ALA A 33 21.97 -3.81 5.76
C ALA A 33 22.31 -4.37 7.15
N ARG A 34 21.32 -4.38 8.07
CA ARG A 34 21.47 -4.94 9.42
C ARG A 34 21.69 -6.45 9.41
N HIS A 35 21.02 -7.17 8.51
CA HIS A 35 21.18 -8.62 8.41
C HIS A 35 22.63 -9.03 8.11
N PHE A 36 23.32 -8.29 7.24
CA PHE A 36 24.73 -8.55 6.89
C PHE A 36 25.72 -7.71 7.70
N ASN A 37 25.25 -6.78 8.51
CA ASN A 37 26.07 -5.79 9.23
C ASN A 37 27.07 -5.06 8.30
N LYS A 38 26.63 -4.77 7.07
CA LYS A 38 27.42 -4.12 6.01
C LYS A 38 26.61 -3.06 5.29
N SER A 39 27.31 -2.10 4.67
CA SER A 39 26.64 -1.13 3.79
C SER A 39 26.06 -1.85 2.56
N PRO A 40 24.82 -1.52 2.13
CA PRO A 40 24.26 -2.09 0.90
C PRO A 40 25.08 -1.86 -0.36
N GLU A 41 25.94 -0.84 -0.37
CA GLU A 41 26.80 -0.50 -1.53
C GLU A 41 27.81 -1.60 -1.85
N VAL A 42 28.27 -2.34 -0.83
CA VAL A 42 29.26 -3.42 -0.95
C VAL A 42 28.64 -4.81 -1.07
N LEU A 43 27.31 -4.90 -0.93
CA LEU A 43 26.58 -6.15 -1.06
C LEU A 43 26.19 -6.38 -2.53
N GLY A 44 26.25 -7.64 -2.95
CA GLY A 44 26.03 -8.04 -4.33
C GLY A 44 24.82 -8.95 -4.54
N PRO A 45 24.72 -9.57 -5.73
CA PRO A 45 23.62 -10.47 -6.06
C PRO A 45 23.47 -11.67 -5.14
N GLU A 46 24.58 -12.26 -4.70
CA GLU A 46 24.55 -13.44 -3.83
C GLU A 46 24.02 -13.12 -2.43
N GLU A 47 24.35 -11.97 -1.88
CA GLU A 47 23.79 -11.52 -0.59
C GLU A 47 22.30 -11.23 -0.71
N ILE A 48 21.87 -10.68 -1.83
CA ILE A 48 20.43 -10.43 -2.07
C ILE A 48 19.68 -11.74 -2.13
N ARG A 49 20.21 -12.74 -2.86
CA ARG A 49 19.62 -14.08 -2.94
C ARG A 49 19.56 -14.74 -1.58
N SER A 50 20.66 -14.73 -0.84
CA SER A 50 20.74 -15.28 0.51
C SER A 50 19.70 -14.62 1.45
N TYR A 51 19.55 -13.30 1.36
CA TYR A 51 18.55 -12.56 2.13
C TYR A 51 17.12 -12.95 1.77
N GLN A 52 16.81 -13.16 0.48
CA GLN A 52 15.49 -13.64 0.07
C GLN A 52 15.18 -15.03 0.62
N ILE A 53 16.16 -15.93 0.62
CA ILE A 53 16.04 -17.27 1.23
C ILE A 53 15.78 -17.15 2.73
N TYR A 54 16.53 -16.29 3.45
CA TYR A 54 16.33 -15.99 4.85
C TYR A 54 14.90 -15.48 5.14
N LEU A 55 14.40 -14.51 4.35
CA LEU A 55 13.04 -13.97 4.52
C LEU A 55 11.97 -15.04 4.32
N THR A 56 12.21 -15.99 3.41
CA THR A 56 11.27 -17.04 3.06
C THR A 56 11.28 -18.18 4.08
N ASN A 57 12.46 -18.71 4.38
CA ASN A 57 12.62 -19.97 5.15
C ASN A 57 12.70 -19.73 6.64
N GLU A 58 13.47 -18.74 7.07
CA GLU A 58 13.69 -18.48 8.51
C GLU A 58 12.64 -17.52 9.07
N ARG A 59 12.42 -16.37 8.39
CA ARG A 59 11.42 -15.39 8.83
C ARG A 59 10.00 -15.78 8.44
N LYS A 60 9.81 -16.73 7.52
CA LYS A 60 8.51 -17.24 7.05
C LYS A 60 7.53 -16.11 6.69
N LEU A 61 8.04 -15.04 6.06
CA LEU A 61 7.22 -13.89 5.71
C LEU A 61 6.24 -14.22 4.60
N ALA A 62 5.08 -13.58 4.64
CA ALA A 62 4.11 -13.67 3.56
C ALA A 62 4.70 -13.16 2.22
N PRO A 63 4.37 -13.76 1.07
CA PRO A 63 4.88 -13.35 -0.24
C PRO A 63 4.71 -11.86 -0.52
N SER A 64 3.62 -11.24 -0.04
CA SER A 64 3.39 -9.80 -0.17
C SER A 64 4.46 -8.94 0.52
N SER A 65 4.94 -9.36 1.69
CA SER A 65 6.01 -8.67 2.42
C SER A 65 7.35 -8.82 1.72
N ILE A 66 7.64 -10.01 1.17
CA ILE A 66 8.86 -10.27 0.40
C ILE A 66 8.87 -9.43 -0.88
N ILE A 67 7.72 -9.29 -1.56
CA ILE A 67 7.59 -8.43 -2.75
C ILE A 67 7.97 -6.97 -2.43
N ILE A 68 7.60 -6.46 -1.27
CA ILE A 68 7.97 -5.10 -0.84
C ILE A 68 9.48 -4.98 -0.62
N ALA A 69 10.10 -5.96 0.03
CA ALA A 69 11.55 -5.99 0.22
C ALA A 69 12.28 -6.04 -1.14
N VAL A 70 11.83 -6.92 -2.05
CA VAL A 70 12.35 -7.03 -3.42
C VAL A 70 12.23 -5.72 -4.17
N ALA A 71 11.08 -5.05 -4.09
CA ALA A 71 10.87 -3.76 -4.76
C ALA A 71 11.80 -2.67 -4.23
N ALA A 72 12.02 -2.63 -2.91
CA ALA A 72 12.94 -1.69 -2.27
C ALA A 72 14.41 -1.92 -2.70
N LEU A 73 14.85 -3.19 -2.73
CA LEU A 73 16.19 -3.54 -3.17
C LEU A 73 16.39 -3.27 -4.67
N ARG A 74 15.41 -3.61 -5.51
CA ARG A 74 15.44 -3.24 -6.93
C ARG A 74 15.56 -1.73 -7.13
N PHE A 75 14.80 -0.95 -6.37
CA PHE A 75 14.89 0.51 -6.44
C PHE A 75 16.28 0.99 -6.04
N LEU A 76 16.83 0.52 -4.93
CA LEU A 76 18.16 0.88 -4.46
C LEU A 76 19.23 0.59 -5.51
N TYR A 77 19.32 -0.66 -5.97
CA TYR A 77 20.39 -1.07 -6.86
C TYR A 77 20.26 -0.55 -8.29
N LYS A 78 19.03 -0.50 -8.81
CA LYS A 78 18.77 -0.02 -10.18
C LYS A 78 18.83 1.51 -10.28
N ILE A 79 18.16 2.20 -9.34
CA ILE A 79 17.94 3.65 -9.45
C ILE A 79 19.02 4.43 -8.71
N THR A 80 19.25 4.10 -7.44
CA THR A 80 20.18 4.89 -6.60
C THR A 80 21.64 4.53 -6.83
N LEU A 81 21.94 3.23 -6.99
CA LEU A 81 23.32 2.76 -7.20
C LEU A 81 23.68 2.55 -8.67
N HIS A 82 22.74 2.68 -9.58
CA HIS A 82 22.92 2.54 -11.03
C HIS A 82 23.65 1.25 -11.44
N LYS A 83 23.36 0.13 -10.72
CA LYS A 83 23.95 -1.17 -11.08
C LYS A 83 23.32 -1.70 -12.36
N ASN A 84 24.17 -2.16 -13.27
CA ASN A 84 23.75 -2.68 -14.58
C ASN A 84 23.53 -4.21 -14.52
N TRP A 85 22.56 -4.64 -13.69
CA TRP A 85 22.20 -6.06 -13.50
C TRP A 85 20.92 -6.42 -14.22
N ASN A 86 20.79 -7.69 -14.62
CA ASN A 86 19.48 -8.23 -15.00
C ASN A 86 18.62 -8.44 -13.73
N PHE A 87 17.87 -7.39 -13.34
CA PHE A 87 17.12 -7.38 -12.08
C PHE A 87 16.00 -8.42 -12.01
N GLN A 88 15.58 -9.00 -13.11
CA GLN A 88 14.59 -10.07 -13.09
C GLN A 88 15.20 -11.41 -12.65
N GLU A 89 16.44 -11.64 -13.04
CA GLU A 89 17.20 -12.84 -12.67
C GLU A 89 17.84 -12.72 -11.29
N VAL A 90 18.50 -11.58 -11.04
CA VAL A 90 19.24 -11.34 -9.78
C VAL A 90 18.31 -11.17 -8.58
N ILE A 91 17.18 -10.51 -8.77
CA ILE A 91 16.23 -10.20 -7.68
C ILE A 91 14.83 -10.64 -8.13
N PRO A 92 14.55 -11.96 -8.23
CA PRO A 92 13.25 -12.45 -8.65
C PRO A 92 12.16 -12.04 -7.66
N SER A 93 10.99 -11.70 -8.18
CA SER A 93 9.83 -11.40 -7.34
C SER A 93 8.99 -12.67 -7.14
N PRO A 94 8.64 -13.03 -5.90
CA PRO A 94 7.81 -14.20 -5.66
C PRO A 94 6.43 -14.03 -6.29
N LYS A 95 5.88 -15.12 -6.83
CA LYS A 95 4.51 -15.14 -7.33
C LYS A 95 3.55 -15.01 -6.15
N LYS A 96 2.62 -14.06 -6.22
CA LYS A 96 1.56 -13.92 -5.23
C LYS A 96 0.41 -14.84 -5.60
N PRO A 97 -0.02 -15.78 -4.72
CA PRO A 97 -1.22 -16.54 -4.97
C PRO A 97 -2.43 -15.60 -5.02
N GLN A 98 -3.19 -15.67 -6.11
CA GLN A 98 -4.44 -14.92 -6.24
C GLN A 98 -5.54 -15.70 -5.52
N LYS A 99 -6.02 -15.14 -4.40
CA LYS A 99 -7.25 -15.61 -3.76
C LYS A 99 -8.35 -14.62 -4.12
N LEU A 100 -9.44 -15.12 -4.68
CA LEU A 100 -10.64 -14.31 -4.87
C LEU A 100 -11.18 -13.92 -3.48
N PRO A 101 -11.49 -12.64 -3.24
CA PRO A 101 -12.12 -12.22 -2.01
C PRO A 101 -13.52 -12.83 -1.91
N MET A 102 -13.93 -13.20 -0.70
CA MET A 102 -15.32 -13.56 -0.44
C MET A 102 -16.16 -12.28 -0.55
N VAL A 103 -17.17 -12.32 -1.39
CA VAL A 103 -18.09 -11.19 -1.61
C VAL A 103 -19.31 -11.44 -0.73
N LEU A 104 -19.63 -10.47 0.13
CA LEU A 104 -20.83 -10.51 0.97
C LEU A 104 -22.08 -10.14 0.14
N SER A 105 -23.20 -10.77 0.42
CA SER A 105 -24.49 -10.37 -0.15
C SER A 105 -24.94 -9.00 0.40
N PRO A 106 -25.83 -8.28 -0.29
CA PRO A 106 -26.37 -7.02 0.22
C PRO A 106 -27.03 -7.18 1.61
N GLU A 107 -27.72 -8.29 1.85
CA GLU A 107 -28.38 -8.59 3.13
C GLU A 107 -27.34 -8.80 4.25
N GLU A 108 -26.24 -9.49 3.96
CA GLU A 108 -25.14 -9.68 4.92
C GLU A 108 -24.49 -8.35 5.27
N VAL A 109 -24.28 -7.47 4.28
CA VAL A 109 -23.74 -6.13 4.51
C VAL A 109 -24.68 -5.31 5.39
N LEU A 110 -25.98 -5.29 5.12
CA LEU A 110 -26.96 -4.57 5.95
C LEU A 110 -27.00 -5.10 7.38
N ARG A 111 -26.98 -6.43 7.55
CA ARG A 111 -26.91 -7.06 8.87
C ARG A 111 -25.62 -6.67 9.61
N PHE A 112 -24.49 -6.68 8.92
CA PHE A 112 -23.22 -6.24 9.48
C PHE A 112 -23.29 -4.77 9.94
N LEU A 113 -23.79 -3.87 9.10
CA LEU A 113 -23.90 -2.44 9.41
C LEU A 113 -24.85 -2.18 10.60
N SER A 114 -25.93 -2.95 10.73
CA SER A 114 -26.86 -2.83 11.87
C SER A 114 -26.23 -3.23 13.21
N CYS A 115 -25.25 -4.13 13.21
CA CYS A 115 -24.51 -4.53 14.42
C CYS A 115 -23.54 -3.46 14.92
N VAL A 116 -23.20 -2.45 14.10
CA VAL A 116 -22.25 -1.40 14.48
C VAL A 116 -22.92 -0.35 15.37
N ARG A 117 -22.67 -0.40 16.67
CA ARG A 117 -23.28 0.50 17.67
C ARG A 117 -22.91 1.97 17.50
N SER A 118 -21.64 2.26 17.14
CA SER A 118 -21.16 3.62 16.98
C SER A 118 -21.71 4.24 15.69
N ILE A 119 -22.50 5.31 15.82
CA ILE A 119 -23.03 6.08 14.67
C ILE A 119 -21.90 6.51 13.74
N LYS A 120 -20.80 7.05 14.28
CA LYS A 120 -19.65 7.50 13.50
C LYS A 120 -19.08 6.37 12.63
N HIS A 121 -18.84 5.20 13.21
CA HIS A 121 -18.27 4.07 12.48
C HIS A 121 -19.27 3.51 11.47
N ARG A 122 -20.54 3.40 11.84
CA ARG A 122 -21.60 2.97 10.94
C ARG A 122 -21.71 3.90 9.74
N THR A 123 -21.71 5.22 9.94
CA THR A 123 -21.76 6.19 8.84
C THR A 123 -20.56 6.05 7.92
N ILE A 124 -19.34 5.94 8.43
CA ILE A 124 -18.14 5.74 7.61
C ILE A 124 -18.25 4.46 6.77
N LEU A 125 -18.64 3.35 7.37
CA LEU A 125 -18.77 2.06 6.69
C LEU A 125 -19.88 2.09 5.64
N THR A 126 -21.03 2.70 5.97
CA THR A 126 -22.13 2.89 5.02
C THR A 126 -21.69 3.74 3.84
N THR A 127 -20.97 4.83 4.06
CA THR A 127 -20.43 5.68 3.01
C THR A 127 -19.43 4.93 2.13
N CYS A 128 -18.54 4.11 2.75
CA CYS A 128 -17.62 3.25 2.00
C CYS A 128 -18.38 2.28 1.09
N TYR A 129 -19.44 1.65 1.60
CA TYR A 129 -20.23 0.70 0.83
C TYR A 129 -21.04 1.37 -0.28
N ALA A 130 -21.75 2.44 0.04
CA ALA A 130 -22.64 3.12 -0.89
C ALA A 130 -21.90 3.81 -2.05
N ALA A 131 -20.70 4.35 -1.78
CA ALA A 131 -19.91 5.09 -2.76
C ALA A 131 -18.66 4.33 -3.24
N GLY A 132 -18.44 3.09 -2.80
CA GLY A 132 -17.25 2.32 -3.17
C GLY A 132 -15.94 2.95 -2.74
N LEU A 133 -15.94 3.72 -1.64
CA LEU A 133 -14.75 4.42 -1.15
C LEU A 133 -13.85 3.51 -0.33
N ARG A 134 -12.54 3.81 -0.39
CA ARG A 134 -11.61 3.22 0.58
C ARG A 134 -11.81 3.86 1.94
N VAL A 135 -11.56 3.10 3.02
CA VAL A 135 -11.69 3.62 4.40
C VAL A 135 -10.90 4.91 4.59
N SER A 136 -9.66 4.97 4.07
CA SER A 136 -8.82 6.18 4.15
C SER A 136 -9.41 7.39 3.40
N GLU A 137 -10.16 7.17 2.34
CA GLU A 137 -10.85 8.22 1.59
C GLU A 137 -12.08 8.69 2.36
N ALA A 138 -12.87 7.75 2.90
CA ALA A 138 -14.07 8.07 3.67
C ALA A 138 -13.78 8.85 4.96
N VAL A 139 -12.72 8.50 5.70
CA VAL A 139 -12.37 9.21 6.95
C VAL A 139 -11.78 10.60 6.72
N CYS A 140 -11.30 10.89 5.51
CA CYS A 140 -10.78 12.20 5.12
C CYS A 140 -11.83 13.12 4.47
N LEU A 141 -13.06 12.65 4.27
CA LEU A 141 -14.14 13.46 3.69
C LEU A 141 -14.48 14.65 4.57
N LYS A 142 -14.70 15.78 3.92
CA LYS A 142 -15.25 16.98 4.53
C LYS A 142 -16.71 17.15 4.12
N VAL A 143 -17.49 17.86 4.90
CA VAL A 143 -18.89 18.18 4.56
C VAL A 143 -19.01 18.85 3.19
N THR A 144 -18.05 19.70 2.84
CA THR A 144 -17.96 20.40 1.55
C THR A 144 -17.66 19.47 0.35
N ASP A 145 -17.26 18.24 0.60
CA ASP A 145 -16.98 17.25 -0.45
C ASP A 145 -18.23 16.47 -0.86
N ILE A 146 -19.35 16.65 -0.13
CA ILE A 146 -20.62 15.94 -0.36
C ILE A 146 -21.63 16.89 -1.01
N ASP A 147 -22.05 16.54 -2.21
CA ASP A 147 -23.14 17.22 -2.95
C ASP A 147 -24.36 16.29 -2.92
N SER A 148 -25.27 16.54 -1.99
CA SER A 148 -26.48 15.73 -1.79
C SER A 148 -27.49 15.94 -2.90
N GLU A 149 -27.54 17.12 -3.54
CA GLU A 149 -28.46 17.40 -4.65
C GLU A 149 -28.08 16.59 -5.89
N ARG A 150 -26.78 16.47 -6.17
CA ARG A 150 -26.26 15.72 -7.31
C ARG A 150 -25.86 14.28 -6.96
N MET A 151 -26.03 13.87 -5.72
CA MET A 151 -25.60 12.55 -5.22
C MET A 151 -24.13 12.24 -5.54
N LEU A 152 -23.27 13.22 -5.31
CA LEU A 152 -21.85 13.15 -5.63
C LEU A 152 -20.99 13.34 -4.38
N ILE A 153 -19.93 12.54 -4.29
CA ILE A 153 -18.84 12.73 -3.34
C ILE A 153 -17.57 13.07 -4.11
N ARG A 154 -16.92 14.16 -3.75
CA ARG A 154 -15.61 14.56 -4.28
C ARG A 154 -14.53 13.94 -3.41
N VAL A 155 -13.76 13.02 -3.97
CA VAL A 155 -12.61 12.41 -3.28
C VAL A 155 -11.36 13.20 -3.65
N GLN A 156 -10.77 13.85 -2.65
CA GLN A 156 -9.51 14.57 -2.80
C GLN A 156 -8.35 13.63 -2.45
N GLN A 157 -7.32 13.59 -3.29
CA GLN A 157 -6.12 12.79 -3.07
C GLN A 157 -6.36 11.27 -2.84
N GLY A 158 -7.23 10.67 -3.64
CA GLY A 158 -7.40 9.22 -3.68
C GLY A 158 -6.09 8.49 -4.05
N LYS A 159 -6.14 7.18 -4.26
CA LYS A 159 -4.97 6.36 -4.59
C LYS A 159 -4.20 6.96 -5.78
N GLY A 160 -2.92 7.22 -5.61
CA GLY A 160 -2.07 7.88 -6.61
C GLY A 160 -2.23 9.40 -6.66
N ARG A 161 -2.73 10.03 -5.59
CA ARG A 161 -2.99 11.50 -5.48
C ARG A 161 -3.94 12.03 -6.55
N LYS A 162 -4.83 11.20 -7.07
CA LYS A 162 -5.86 11.62 -8.03
C LYS A 162 -7.10 12.10 -7.30
N CYS A 163 -7.65 13.22 -7.74
CA CYS A 163 -8.97 13.68 -7.34
C CYS A 163 -10.00 13.08 -8.30
N TYR A 164 -11.09 12.53 -7.77
CA TYR A 164 -12.18 12.02 -8.59
C TYR A 164 -13.54 12.29 -7.92
N ARG A 165 -14.60 12.19 -8.70
CA ARG A 165 -15.97 12.27 -8.22
C ARG A 165 -16.58 10.87 -8.26
N GLN A 166 -17.29 10.51 -7.20
CA GLN A 166 -17.98 9.23 -7.08
C GLN A 166 -19.47 9.49 -6.87
N HIS A 167 -20.31 8.85 -7.68
CA HIS A 167 -21.73 8.80 -7.40
C HIS A 167 -22.00 7.83 -6.24
N PHE A 168 -22.92 8.18 -5.38
CA PHE A 168 -23.40 7.27 -4.34
C PHE A 168 -24.89 7.02 -4.52
N ALA A 169 -25.30 5.77 -4.38
CA ALA A 169 -26.71 5.39 -4.36
C ALA A 169 -27.20 5.51 -2.91
N LEU A 170 -28.29 6.22 -2.70
CA LEU A 170 -29.07 6.05 -1.47
C LEU A 170 -29.68 4.65 -1.54
N TYR A 171 -29.15 3.72 -0.76
CA TYR A 171 -29.92 2.53 -0.43
C TYR A 171 -31.17 3.02 0.28
N PRO A 172 -32.38 2.65 -0.20
CA PRO A 172 -33.58 3.02 0.50
C PRO A 172 -33.47 2.49 1.93
N ALA A 173 -33.33 3.41 2.86
CA ALA A 173 -33.35 3.09 4.27
C ALA A 173 -34.75 2.61 4.61
N ARG A 174 -35.05 1.32 4.43
CA ARG A 174 -36.02 0.64 5.25
C ARG A 174 -35.39 0.37 6.59
N LEU A 175 -35.20 1.44 7.35
CA LEU A 175 -34.99 1.39 8.79
C LEU A 175 -36.39 1.54 9.38
N GLY A 176 -37.08 0.38 9.55
CA GLY A 176 -38.22 0.28 10.46
C GLY A 176 -37.70 0.19 11.88
#